data_fb34695460ae7ad465a7c9db42a7f3e3
#
_entry.id   fb34695460ae7ad465a7c9db42a7f3e3
#
_cell.length_a   1.000
_cell.length_b   1.000
_cell.length_c   1.000
_cell.angle_alpha   90.00
_cell.angle_beta   90.00
_cell.angle_gamma   90.00
#
_symmetry.space_group_name_H-M   'P 1'
#
loop_
_entity.id
_entity.type
_entity.pdbx_description
1 polymer ?
#
loop_
_entity_poly.entity_id
_entity_poly.type
_entity_poly.pdbx_seq_one_letter_code
_entity_poly.pdbx_strand_id
1 'polypeptide(L)'
;MLRLFGAQSTAVGKTVENFPPQWRAAAQWKSRGAETLVALQAQSPSGLKKAAQALRQAFSADLYGAGETTLPAAVVEALERHDKLLICADAAAGALLEARLENLPGAEKVFDFGAVSYANPKTGPLIEKRARLPKDCTDPLRQALARAQAARRVVGADLSAACAERESDCVLVLSCRKGCFLRTVPAGENPALWLLDIIRRTAANKPQAEGTGFLPARRAAKKDVLPSPQPRRHP
;
A
#
# COMPACT_ATOMS: atom_id res chain seq x y z
N MET A 1 -10.32 -6.09 21.24
CA MET A 1 -10.58 -4.98 20.32
C MET A 1 -9.98 -5.33 18.96
N LEU A 2 -10.73 -5.13 17.87
CA LEU A 2 -10.25 -5.29 16.50
C LEU A 2 -10.03 -3.91 15.87
N ARG A 3 -9.07 -3.81 14.95
CA ARG A 3 -8.69 -2.56 14.28
C ARG A 3 -8.83 -2.71 12.77
N LEU A 4 -9.67 -1.90 12.17
CA LEU A 4 -9.97 -1.90 10.74
C LEU A 4 -9.52 -0.58 10.12
N PHE A 5 -9.09 -0.60 8.87
CA PHE A 5 -8.80 0.59 8.09
C PHE A 5 -9.47 0.52 6.72
N GLY A 6 -10.20 1.58 6.34
CA GLY A 6 -10.97 1.67 5.09
C GLY A 6 -12.32 0.96 5.12
N ALA A 7 -12.71 0.32 6.24
CA ALA A 7 -14.03 -0.30 6.38
C ALA A 7 -15.10 0.77 6.62
N GLN A 8 -16.22 0.64 5.92
CA GLN A 8 -17.37 1.51 6.16
C GLN A 8 -18.06 1.16 7.49
N SER A 9 -18.31 2.16 8.33
CA SER A 9 -18.98 1.99 9.64
C SER A 9 -20.34 1.30 9.53
N THR A 10 -21.11 1.59 8.48
CA THR A 10 -22.40 0.95 8.17
C THR A 10 -22.26 -0.53 7.87
N ALA A 11 -21.18 -0.95 7.19
CA ALA A 11 -20.91 -2.36 6.92
C ALA A 11 -20.57 -3.12 8.21
N VAL A 12 -19.82 -2.48 9.12
CA VAL A 12 -19.53 -3.04 10.46
C VAL A 12 -20.84 -3.23 11.24
N GLY A 13 -21.72 -2.22 11.26
CA GLY A 13 -23.04 -2.31 11.89
C GLY A 13 -23.86 -3.48 11.38
N LYS A 14 -24.04 -3.59 10.06
CA LYS A 14 -24.78 -4.70 9.43
C LYS A 14 -24.18 -6.08 9.78
N THR A 15 -22.86 -6.18 9.85
CA THR A 15 -22.22 -7.46 10.22
C THR A 15 -22.51 -7.83 11.67
N VAL A 16 -22.50 -6.85 12.59
CA VAL A 16 -22.81 -7.06 14.01
C VAL A 16 -24.29 -7.41 14.23
N GLU A 17 -25.20 -6.72 13.55
CA GLU A 17 -26.64 -6.99 13.58
C GLU A 17 -26.99 -8.42 13.13
N ASN A 18 -26.19 -9.00 12.23
CA ASN A 18 -26.35 -10.35 11.74
C ASN A 18 -25.69 -11.42 12.63
N PHE A 19 -25.20 -11.09 13.81
CA PHE A 19 -24.68 -12.10 14.74
C PHE A 19 -25.79 -13.04 15.21
N PRO A 20 -25.59 -14.38 15.08
CA PRO A 20 -26.58 -15.32 15.59
C PRO A 20 -26.88 -15.12 17.08
N PRO A 21 -28.17 -15.07 17.49
CA PRO A 21 -28.54 -14.80 18.89
C PRO A 21 -27.89 -15.74 19.91
N GLN A 22 -27.63 -16.99 19.50
CA GLN A 22 -26.98 -18.01 20.37
C GLN A 22 -25.52 -17.67 20.72
N TRP A 23 -24.88 -16.73 20.01
CA TRP A 23 -23.53 -16.28 20.40
C TRP A 23 -23.58 -15.34 21.61
N ARG A 24 -24.75 -14.73 21.88
CA ARG A 24 -24.90 -13.72 22.94
C ARG A 24 -23.73 -12.73 22.94
N ALA A 25 -23.36 -12.31 21.73
CA ALA A 25 -22.26 -11.40 21.46
C ALA A 25 -22.81 -10.04 21.02
N ALA A 26 -22.15 -8.97 21.45
CA ALA A 26 -22.39 -7.60 21.04
C ALA A 26 -21.07 -6.94 20.63
N ALA A 27 -21.15 -5.89 19.84
CA ALA A 27 -20.01 -5.06 19.50
C ALA A 27 -20.36 -3.58 19.64
N GLN A 28 -19.37 -2.81 20.06
CA GLN A 28 -19.37 -1.36 19.99
C GLN A 28 -18.25 -0.96 19.04
N TRP A 29 -18.45 0.05 18.20
CA TRP A 29 -17.41 0.53 17.30
C TRP A 29 -17.40 2.04 17.25
N LYS A 30 -16.20 2.57 17.00
CA LYS A 30 -15.96 3.99 16.83
C LYS A 30 -15.04 4.19 15.63
N SER A 31 -15.47 5.04 14.70
CA SER A 31 -14.65 5.43 13.55
C SER A 31 -14.02 6.80 13.77
N ARG A 32 -12.77 6.94 13.36
CA ARG A 32 -12.02 8.19 13.30
C ARG A 32 -11.32 8.27 11.94
N GLY A 33 -11.85 9.10 11.04
CA GLY A 33 -11.44 9.07 9.64
C GLY A 33 -11.69 7.68 9.05
N ALA A 34 -10.69 7.12 8.41
CA ALA A 34 -10.76 5.78 7.81
C ALA A 34 -10.51 4.62 8.79
N GLU A 35 -10.11 4.90 10.03
CA GLU A 35 -9.88 3.87 11.04
C GLU A 35 -11.16 3.59 11.83
N THR A 36 -11.47 2.29 12.03
CA THR A 36 -12.59 1.83 12.85
C THR A 36 -12.09 0.84 13.91
N LEU A 37 -12.35 1.15 15.17
CA LEU A 37 -12.07 0.30 16.31
C LEU A 37 -13.35 -0.44 16.70
N VAL A 38 -13.29 -1.78 16.82
CA VAL A 38 -14.43 -2.62 17.17
C VAL A 38 -14.13 -3.36 18.47
N ALA A 39 -14.85 -3.02 19.53
CA ALA A 39 -14.81 -3.72 20.81
C ALA A 39 -15.89 -4.80 20.82
N LEU A 40 -15.50 -6.04 21.11
CA LEU A 40 -16.40 -7.20 21.18
C LEU A 40 -16.62 -7.58 22.63
N GLN A 41 -17.85 -7.93 22.94
CA GLN A 41 -18.27 -8.52 24.22
C GLN A 41 -19.16 -9.73 23.97
N ALA A 42 -19.09 -10.75 24.81
CA ALA A 42 -19.98 -11.91 24.77
C ALA A 42 -20.10 -12.54 26.13
N GLN A 43 -21.20 -13.25 26.38
CA GLN A 43 -21.42 -13.97 27.63
C GLN A 43 -20.56 -15.22 27.77
N SER A 44 -19.97 -15.71 26.71
CA SER A 44 -19.08 -16.88 26.70
C SER A 44 -17.84 -16.67 25.84
N PRO A 45 -16.71 -17.31 26.18
CA PRO A 45 -15.51 -17.30 25.34
C PRO A 45 -15.75 -17.84 23.93
N SER A 46 -16.63 -18.85 23.78
CA SER A 46 -17.00 -19.42 22.48
C SER A 46 -17.77 -18.41 21.63
N GLY A 47 -18.74 -17.69 22.20
CA GLY A 47 -19.47 -16.63 21.52
C GLY A 47 -18.54 -15.50 21.06
N LEU A 48 -17.64 -15.07 21.94
CA LEU A 48 -16.64 -14.06 21.62
C LEU A 48 -15.73 -14.49 20.46
N LYS A 49 -15.25 -15.73 20.48
CA LYS A 49 -14.41 -16.29 19.42
C LYS A 49 -15.14 -16.32 18.07
N LYS A 50 -16.42 -16.75 18.07
CA LYS A 50 -17.25 -16.79 16.84
C LYS A 50 -17.52 -15.40 16.28
N ALA A 51 -17.88 -14.42 17.12
CA ALA A 51 -18.10 -13.04 16.73
C ALA A 51 -16.81 -12.41 16.16
N ALA A 52 -15.67 -12.63 16.82
CA ALA A 52 -14.38 -12.16 16.32
C ALA A 52 -14.01 -12.80 14.98
N GLN A 53 -14.29 -14.08 14.79
CA GLN A 53 -14.04 -14.79 13.53
C GLN A 53 -14.92 -14.26 12.40
N ALA A 54 -16.20 -14.00 12.66
CA ALA A 54 -17.11 -13.43 11.67
C ALA A 54 -16.63 -12.06 11.17
N LEU A 55 -16.21 -11.17 12.07
CA LEU A 55 -15.64 -9.87 11.69
C LEU A 55 -14.31 -10.04 10.93
N ARG A 56 -13.44 -10.95 11.34
CA ARG A 56 -12.17 -11.23 10.64
C ARG A 56 -12.41 -11.74 9.22
N GLN A 57 -13.44 -12.51 8.99
CA GLN A 57 -13.83 -13.00 7.66
C GLN A 57 -14.43 -11.89 6.81
N ALA A 58 -15.42 -11.15 7.37
CA ALA A 58 -16.11 -10.08 6.66
C ALA A 58 -15.16 -8.94 6.25
N PHE A 59 -14.20 -8.60 7.11
CA PHE A 59 -13.27 -7.49 6.92
C PHE A 59 -11.81 -7.95 6.77
N SER A 60 -11.58 -9.10 6.11
CA SER A 60 -10.25 -9.71 6.03
C SER A 60 -9.19 -8.81 5.36
N ALA A 61 -9.58 -7.94 4.44
CA ALA A 61 -8.70 -6.97 3.82
C ALA A 61 -8.49 -5.72 4.70
N ASP A 62 -9.56 -5.26 5.37
CA ASP A 62 -9.57 -4.05 6.17
C ASP A 62 -8.93 -4.25 7.54
N LEU A 63 -9.03 -5.47 8.08
CA LEU A 63 -8.45 -5.80 9.38
C LEU A 63 -6.93 -5.76 9.32
N TYR A 64 -6.34 -4.82 10.09
CA TYR A 64 -4.90 -4.69 10.18
C TYR A 64 -4.32 -5.13 11.53
N GLY A 65 -5.15 -5.22 12.57
CA GLY A 65 -4.64 -5.60 13.89
C GLY A 65 -5.69 -5.83 14.94
N ALA A 66 -5.21 -6.12 16.15
CA ALA A 66 -6.01 -6.27 17.36
C ALA A 66 -5.27 -5.68 18.56
N GLY A 67 -6.00 -5.33 19.63
CA GLY A 67 -5.40 -4.73 20.82
C GLY A 67 -4.71 -3.42 20.54
N GLU A 68 -3.42 -3.34 20.85
CA GLU A 68 -2.58 -2.14 20.71
C GLU A 68 -1.83 -2.04 19.36
N THR A 69 -2.04 -2.98 18.44
CA THR A 69 -1.38 -2.97 17.14
C THR A 69 -1.66 -1.67 16.39
N THR A 70 -0.63 -0.96 15.97
CA THR A 70 -0.74 0.24 15.13
C THR A 70 -0.68 -0.10 13.64
N LEU A 71 -1.24 0.76 12.79
CA LEU A 71 -1.17 0.55 11.34
C LEU A 71 0.29 0.53 10.82
N PRO A 72 1.21 1.42 11.26
CA PRO A 72 2.62 1.31 10.92
C PRO A 72 3.26 -0.03 11.31
N ALA A 73 3.00 -0.52 12.53
CA ALA A 73 3.52 -1.82 12.95
C ALA A 73 2.98 -2.97 12.09
N ALA A 74 1.70 -2.93 11.71
CA ALA A 74 1.11 -3.91 10.81
C ALA A 74 1.70 -3.85 9.38
N VAL A 75 2.19 -2.69 8.95
CA VAL A 75 2.94 -2.54 7.68
C VAL A 75 4.28 -3.25 7.75
N VAL A 76 5.07 -2.96 8.79
CA VAL A 76 6.38 -3.61 8.98
C VAL A 76 6.21 -5.12 9.05
N GLU A 77 5.27 -5.62 9.86
CA GLU A 77 4.97 -7.05 9.96
C GLU A 77 4.55 -7.65 8.61
N ALA A 78 3.76 -6.95 7.81
CA ALA A 78 3.36 -7.43 6.49
C ALA A 78 4.53 -7.48 5.51
N LEU A 79 5.42 -6.49 5.52
CA LEU A 79 6.62 -6.46 4.68
C LEU A 79 7.60 -7.58 5.08
N GLU A 80 7.89 -7.75 6.37
CA GLU A 80 8.74 -8.84 6.88
C GLU A 80 8.18 -10.23 6.52
N ARG A 81 6.90 -10.47 6.83
CA ARG A 81 6.24 -11.77 6.58
C ARG A 81 6.26 -12.19 5.12
N HIS A 82 6.25 -11.24 4.21
CA HIS A 82 6.21 -11.48 2.76
C HIS A 82 7.53 -11.20 2.06
N ASP A 83 8.61 -10.96 2.82
CA ASP A 83 9.96 -10.66 2.31
C ASP A 83 9.92 -9.56 1.23
N LYS A 84 9.42 -8.38 1.64
CA LYS A 84 9.24 -7.22 0.74
C LYS A 84 10.06 -6.04 1.19
N LEU A 85 10.88 -5.51 0.28
CA LEU A 85 11.58 -4.24 0.47
C LEU A 85 10.73 -3.08 -0.07
N LEU A 86 10.49 -2.11 0.80
CA LEU A 86 9.85 -0.83 0.49
C LEU A 86 10.88 0.28 0.43
N ILE A 87 10.78 1.16 -0.56
CA ILE A 87 11.57 2.40 -0.66
C ILE A 87 10.67 3.60 -0.94
N CYS A 88 11.17 4.80 -0.67
CA CYS A 88 10.58 6.05 -1.14
C CYS A 88 11.27 6.51 -2.44
N ALA A 89 10.50 6.96 -3.41
CA ALA A 89 10.98 7.46 -4.69
C ALA A 89 11.21 8.98 -4.70
N ASP A 90 10.62 9.67 -3.73
CA ASP A 90 10.73 11.11 -3.54
C ASP A 90 10.62 11.51 -2.07
N ALA A 91 10.99 12.76 -1.77
CA ALA A 91 10.97 13.32 -0.42
C ALA A 91 9.55 13.44 0.15
N ALA A 92 8.54 13.66 -0.70
CA ALA A 92 7.15 13.78 -0.26
C ALA A 92 6.64 12.46 0.33
N ALA A 93 6.91 11.32 -0.34
CA ALA A 93 6.62 10.00 0.23
C ALA A 93 7.47 9.70 1.47
N GLY A 94 8.76 10.11 1.48
CA GLY A 94 9.63 10.01 2.65
C GLY A 94 9.02 10.69 3.87
N ALA A 95 8.61 11.94 3.74
CA ALA A 95 7.98 12.72 4.82
C ALA A 95 6.68 12.06 5.36
N LEU A 96 5.95 11.32 4.54
CA LEU A 96 4.76 10.58 4.98
C LEU A 96 5.09 9.33 5.80
N LEU A 97 6.19 8.66 5.52
CA LEU A 97 6.48 7.31 6.04
C LEU A 97 7.58 7.28 7.11
N GLU A 98 8.66 8.06 6.96
CA GLU A 98 9.86 7.97 7.79
C GLU A 98 9.55 8.10 9.27
N ALA A 99 8.98 9.22 9.71
CA ALA A 99 8.66 9.46 11.12
C ALA A 99 7.69 8.43 11.75
N ARG A 100 7.01 7.63 10.93
CA ARG A 100 6.07 6.61 11.38
C ARG A 100 6.66 5.22 11.47
N LEU A 101 7.74 4.97 10.73
CA LEU A 101 8.33 3.64 10.61
C LEU A 101 9.69 3.56 11.30
N GLU A 102 10.48 4.64 11.36
CA GLU A 102 11.89 4.65 11.78
C GLU A 102 12.16 4.02 13.15
N ASN A 103 11.23 4.18 14.10
CA ASN A 103 11.39 3.69 15.47
C ASN A 103 10.69 2.33 15.71
N LEU A 104 10.20 1.68 14.65
CA LEU A 104 9.54 0.39 14.79
C LEU A 104 10.56 -0.76 14.66
N PRO A 105 10.47 -1.77 15.53
CA PRO A 105 11.31 -2.95 15.42
C PRO A 105 11.15 -3.61 14.05
N GLY A 106 12.27 -3.92 13.39
CA GLY A 106 12.30 -4.58 12.09
C GLY A 106 12.15 -3.66 10.88
N ALA A 107 11.82 -2.38 11.08
CA ALA A 107 11.65 -1.44 9.97
C ALA A 107 12.92 -1.31 9.12
N GLU A 108 14.11 -1.33 9.73
CA GLU A 108 15.42 -1.25 9.07
C GLU A 108 15.70 -2.38 8.09
N LYS A 109 14.97 -3.51 8.20
CA LYS A 109 15.14 -4.67 7.31
C LYS A 109 14.28 -4.56 6.04
N VAL A 110 13.17 -3.84 6.14
CA VAL A 110 12.10 -3.86 5.12
C VAL A 110 11.81 -2.49 4.52
N PHE A 111 12.37 -1.42 5.11
CA PHE A 111 12.18 -0.06 4.65
C PHE A 111 13.49 0.70 4.54
N ASP A 112 13.74 1.27 3.36
CA ASP A 112 14.83 2.21 3.14
C ASP A 112 14.33 3.65 3.23
N PHE A 113 14.93 4.43 4.13
CA PHE A 113 14.61 5.82 4.45
C PHE A 113 15.15 6.84 3.42
N GLY A 114 15.19 6.48 2.15
CA GLY A 114 15.69 7.33 1.07
C GLY A 114 17.20 7.27 0.87
N ALA A 115 17.97 6.68 1.80
CA ALA A 115 19.42 6.63 1.76
C ALA A 115 19.98 5.84 0.56
N VAL A 116 19.26 4.83 0.07
CA VAL A 116 19.63 4.06 -1.13
C VAL A 116 18.82 4.45 -2.36
N SER A 117 17.86 5.37 -2.26
CA SER A 117 16.97 5.78 -3.33
C SER A 117 17.15 7.26 -3.73
N TYR A 118 16.14 8.09 -3.54
CA TYR A 118 16.12 9.46 -4.07
C TYR A 118 17.19 10.38 -3.45
N ALA A 119 17.53 10.21 -2.17
CA ALA A 119 18.52 11.02 -1.47
C ALA A 119 19.97 10.54 -1.69
N ASN A 120 20.18 9.38 -2.28
CA ASN A 120 21.51 8.84 -2.52
C ASN A 120 22.18 9.52 -3.72
N PRO A 121 23.39 10.06 -3.57
CA PRO A 121 24.09 10.80 -4.65
C PRO A 121 24.43 9.94 -5.87
N LYS A 122 24.49 8.62 -5.74
CA LYS A 122 24.74 7.70 -6.85
C LYS A 122 23.46 7.20 -7.51
N THR A 123 22.46 6.82 -6.72
CA THR A 123 21.20 6.25 -7.26
C THR A 123 20.19 7.30 -7.65
N GLY A 124 20.10 8.44 -6.97
CA GLY A 124 19.19 9.54 -7.31
C GLY A 124 19.28 9.96 -8.78
N PRO A 125 20.46 10.32 -9.31
CA PRO A 125 20.63 10.64 -10.74
C PRO A 125 20.24 9.50 -11.69
N LEU A 126 20.45 8.24 -11.28
CA LEU A 126 20.05 7.07 -12.08
C LEU A 126 18.53 6.91 -12.11
N ILE A 127 17.85 7.22 -11.01
CA ILE A 127 16.39 7.23 -10.94
C ILE A 127 15.82 8.29 -11.89
N GLU A 128 16.31 9.53 -11.82
CA GLU A 128 15.88 10.60 -12.71
C GLU A 128 16.13 10.26 -14.20
N LYS A 129 17.31 9.75 -14.53
CA LYS A 129 17.63 9.28 -15.89
C LYS A 129 16.69 8.15 -16.34
N ARG A 130 16.33 7.23 -15.45
CA ARG A 130 15.46 6.10 -15.76
C ARG A 130 13.99 6.50 -15.85
N ALA A 131 13.57 7.52 -15.13
CA ALA A 131 12.21 8.06 -15.18
C ALA A 131 11.87 8.62 -16.58
N ARG A 132 12.89 9.07 -17.35
CA ARG A 132 12.72 9.57 -18.72
C ARG A 132 11.65 10.66 -18.83
N LEU A 133 11.60 11.54 -17.85
CA LEU A 133 10.68 12.68 -17.88
C LEU A 133 11.19 13.72 -18.88
N PRO A 134 10.31 14.34 -19.66
CA PRO A 134 10.64 15.56 -20.39
C PRO A 134 11.15 16.63 -19.43
N LYS A 135 12.10 17.48 -19.88
CA LYS A 135 12.70 18.53 -19.05
C LYS A 135 11.65 19.57 -18.56
N ASP A 136 10.60 19.74 -19.33
CA ASP A 136 9.47 20.66 -19.11
C ASP A 136 8.25 19.97 -18.49
N CYS A 137 8.40 18.76 -17.97
CA CYS A 137 7.29 18.04 -17.33
C CYS A 137 6.94 18.70 -16.01
N THR A 138 5.81 19.39 -15.96
CA THR A 138 5.26 20.06 -14.75
C THR A 138 4.14 19.28 -14.08
N ASP A 139 3.66 18.18 -14.65
CA ASP A 139 2.60 17.34 -14.07
C ASP A 139 3.13 16.52 -12.89
N PRO A 140 2.71 16.83 -11.63
CA PRO A 140 3.20 16.15 -10.44
C PRO A 140 2.90 14.65 -10.44
N LEU A 141 1.72 14.24 -10.94
CA LEU A 141 1.34 12.84 -10.99
C LEU A 141 2.21 12.05 -11.97
N ARG A 142 2.48 12.61 -13.14
CA ARG A 142 3.38 11.99 -14.12
C ARG A 142 4.79 11.84 -13.57
N GLN A 143 5.27 12.85 -12.83
CA GLN A 143 6.57 12.79 -12.15
C GLN A 143 6.60 11.69 -11.09
N ALA A 144 5.62 11.65 -10.18
CA ALA A 144 5.54 10.65 -9.11
C ALA A 144 5.46 9.23 -9.68
N LEU A 145 4.62 8.99 -10.69
CA LEU A 145 4.53 7.69 -11.38
C LEU A 145 5.86 7.24 -11.99
N ALA A 146 6.51 8.13 -12.72
CA ALA A 146 7.76 7.81 -13.40
C ALA A 146 8.89 7.53 -12.39
N ARG A 147 9.01 8.38 -11.34
CA ARG A 147 10.00 8.20 -10.27
C ARG A 147 9.76 6.92 -9.48
N ALA A 148 8.51 6.63 -9.07
CA ALA A 148 8.20 5.39 -8.36
C ALA A 148 8.58 4.14 -9.15
N GLN A 149 8.27 4.10 -10.45
CA GLN A 149 8.64 2.98 -11.32
C GLN A 149 10.14 2.89 -11.54
N ALA A 150 10.82 4.03 -11.71
CA ALA A 150 12.27 4.09 -11.93
C ALA A 150 13.02 3.66 -10.65
N ALA A 151 12.68 4.23 -9.50
CA ALA A 151 13.30 3.93 -8.22
C ALA A 151 13.21 2.45 -7.87
N ARG A 152 12.01 1.86 -8.00
CA ARG A 152 11.83 0.43 -7.77
C ARG A 152 12.76 -0.44 -8.61
N ARG A 153 12.97 -0.08 -9.88
CA ARG A 153 13.82 -0.84 -10.81
C ARG A 153 15.31 -0.60 -10.61
N VAL A 154 15.70 0.62 -10.26
CA VAL A 154 17.12 1.01 -10.05
C VAL A 154 17.65 0.38 -8.77
N VAL A 155 16.87 0.43 -7.70
CA VAL A 155 17.24 -0.14 -6.38
C VAL A 155 16.99 -1.65 -6.33
N GLY A 156 16.09 -2.17 -7.15
CA GLY A 156 15.68 -3.58 -7.10
C GLY A 156 14.66 -3.88 -5.99
N ALA A 157 13.96 -2.85 -5.49
CA ALA A 157 12.95 -3.01 -4.44
C ALA A 157 11.67 -3.66 -4.96
N ASP A 158 10.89 -4.26 -4.05
CA ASP A 158 9.56 -4.81 -4.37
C ASP A 158 8.52 -3.72 -4.54
N LEU A 159 8.56 -2.72 -3.66
CA LEU A 159 7.62 -1.61 -3.58
C LEU A 159 8.37 -0.28 -3.57
N SER A 160 7.81 0.70 -4.26
CA SER A 160 8.33 2.07 -4.24
C SER A 160 7.18 3.07 -4.14
N ALA A 161 7.19 3.88 -3.08
CA ALA A 161 6.20 4.91 -2.81
C ALA A 161 6.63 6.26 -3.38
N ALA A 162 5.67 7.01 -3.92
CA ALA A 162 5.81 8.41 -4.31
C ALA A 162 4.53 9.18 -3.97
N CYS A 163 4.62 10.50 -3.89
CA CYS A 163 3.47 11.35 -3.62
C CYS A 163 3.46 12.55 -4.59
N ALA A 164 2.36 12.73 -5.30
CA ALA A 164 2.11 13.91 -6.11
C ALA A 164 1.28 14.91 -5.30
N GLU A 165 1.92 15.93 -4.76
CA GLU A 165 1.26 17.01 -4.02
C GLU A 165 0.59 18.00 -4.98
N ARG A 166 -0.61 18.46 -4.62
CA ARG A 166 -1.41 19.44 -5.34
C ARG A 166 -2.01 20.43 -4.33
N GLU A 167 -2.60 21.52 -4.80
CA GLU A 167 -3.18 22.56 -3.95
C GLU A 167 -4.33 22.06 -3.05
N SER A 168 -5.20 21.19 -3.56
CA SER A 168 -6.41 20.72 -2.86
C SER A 168 -6.35 19.26 -2.39
N ASP A 169 -5.38 18.50 -2.87
CA ASP A 169 -5.25 17.07 -2.59
C ASP A 169 -3.81 16.57 -2.78
N CYS A 170 -3.59 15.30 -2.51
CA CYS A 170 -2.40 14.63 -3.00
C CYS A 170 -2.77 13.28 -3.64
N VAL A 171 -1.97 12.83 -4.58
CA VAL A 171 -2.12 11.49 -5.16
C VAL A 171 -0.98 10.60 -4.68
N LEU A 172 -1.34 9.60 -3.91
CA LEU A 172 -0.43 8.56 -3.47
C LEU A 172 -0.18 7.57 -4.61
N VAL A 173 1.07 7.22 -4.80
CA VAL A 173 1.51 6.26 -5.82
C VAL A 173 2.32 5.16 -5.16
N LEU A 174 1.93 3.90 -5.35
CA LEU A 174 2.72 2.74 -4.95
C LEU A 174 3.03 1.88 -6.16
N SER A 175 4.29 1.89 -6.59
CA SER A 175 4.76 1.02 -7.67
C SER A 175 5.09 -0.37 -7.14
N CYS A 176 4.58 -1.40 -7.80
CA CYS A 176 4.92 -2.80 -7.58
C CYS A 176 5.25 -3.50 -8.91
N ARG A 177 5.59 -4.78 -8.88
CA ARG A 177 5.91 -5.54 -10.09
C ARG A 177 4.77 -5.57 -11.12
N LYS A 178 3.53 -5.58 -10.66
CA LYS A 178 2.32 -5.68 -11.51
C LYS A 178 1.90 -4.34 -12.12
N GLY A 179 2.30 -3.21 -11.52
CA GLY A 179 1.88 -1.87 -11.93
C GLY A 179 1.96 -0.87 -10.78
N CYS A 180 1.10 0.15 -10.82
CA CYS A 180 1.03 1.16 -9.78
C CYS A 180 -0.38 1.24 -9.20
N PHE A 181 -0.50 1.26 -7.89
CA PHE A 181 -1.70 1.68 -7.19
C PHE A 181 -1.70 3.20 -7.02
N LEU A 182 -2.88 3.80 -7.15
CA LEU A 182 -3.09 5.24 -7.12
C LEU A 182 -4.27 5.56 -6.22
N ARG A 183 -4.11 6.52 -5.32
CA ARG A 183 -5.20 7.03 -4.51
C ARG A 183 -5.11 8.53 -4.37
N THR A 184 -6.18 9.24 -4.73
CA THR A 184 -6.34 10.65 -4.39
C THR A 184 -6.81 10.76 -2.94
N VAL A 185 -6.13 11.58 -2.16
CA VAL A 185 -6.46 11.88 -0.76
C VAL A 185 -6.78 13.36 -0.66
N PRO A 186 -8.05 13.72 -0.34
CA PRO A 186 -8.46 15.10 -0.19
C PRO A 186 -7.72 15.82 0.95
N ALA A 187 -7.65 17.14 0.88
CA ALA A 187 -7.22 17.95 2.00
C ALA A 187 -8.09 17.67 3.24
N GLY A 188 -7.44 17.55 4.40
CA GLY A 188 -8.10 17.22 5.67
C GLY A 188 -8.11 15.73 6.03
N GLU A 189 -7.86 14.83 5.09
CA GLU A 189 -7.56 13.43 5.37
C GLU A 189 -6.05 13.23 5.61
N ASN A 190 -5.68 12.13 6.28
CA ASN A 190 -4.27 11.82 6.56
C ASN A 190 -3.68 10.93 5.45
N PRO A 191 -2.88 11.48 4.52
CA PRO A 191 -2.34 10.73 3.39
C PRO A 191 -1.39 9.61 3.82
N ALA A 192 -0.66 9.80 4.93
CA ALA A 192 0.27 8.76 5.40
C ALA A 192 -0.45 7.48 5.83
N LEU A 193 -1.62 7.59 6.47
CA LEU A 193 -2.38 6.39 6.86
C LEU A 193 -2.91 5.63 5.64
N TRP A 194 -3.36 6.35 4.61
CA TRP A 194 -3.76 5.74 3.35
C TRP A 194 -2.59 5.07 2.62
N LEU A 195 -1.43 5.71 2.59
CA LEU A 195 -0.23 5.13 1.98
C LEU A 195 0.20 3.85 2.70
N LEU A 196 0.21 3.88 4.04
CA LEU A 196 0.49 2.70 4.87
C LEU A 196 -0.48 1.54 4.58
N ASP A 197 -1.79 1.82 4.44
CA ASP A 197 -2.77 0.77 4.13
C ASP A 197 -2.59 0.19 2.73
N ILE A 198 -2.31 1.03 1.72
CA ILE A 198 -1.99 0.57 0.36
C ILE A 198 -0.75 -0.35 0.38
N ILE A 199 0.30 0.03 1.10
CA ILE A 199 1.52 -0.77 1.25
C ILE A 199 1.21 -2.10 1.91
N ARG A 200 0.54 -2.10 3.07
CA ARG A 200 0.15 -3.30 3.81
C ARG A 200 -0.65 -4.28 2.96
N ARG A 201 -1.69 -3.78 2.27
CA ARG A 201 -2.53 -4.61 1.39
C ARG A 201 -1.73 -5.16 0.22
N THR A 202 -0.88 -4.36 -0.38
CA THR A 202 -0.03 -4.79 -1.51
C THR A 202 0.98 -5.84 -1.07
N ALA A 203 1.67 -5.65 0.05
CA ALA A 203 2.61 -6.61 0.61
C ALA A 203 1.93 -7.96 0.91
N ALA A 204 0.75 -7.92 1.53
CA ALA A 204 -0.03 -9.10 1.88
C ALA A 204 -0.91 -9.66 0.73
N ASN A 205 -0.79 -9.11 -0.48
CA ASN A 205 -1.59 -9.48 -1.65
C ASN A 205 -3.10 -9.46 -1.39
N LYS A 206 -3.58 -8.48 -0.62
CA LYS A 206 -4.99 -8.25 -0.29
C LYS A 206 -5.64 -7.26 -1.26
N PRO A 207 -6.97 -7.30 -1.43
CA PRO A 207 -7.70 -6.27 -2.18
C PRO A 207 -7.45 -4.88 -1.60
N GLN A 208 -7.34 -3.88 -2.46
CA GLN A 208 -7.21 -2.49 -2.05
C GLN A 208 -8.53 -1.93 -1.52
N ALA A 209 -8.45 -0.88 -0.71
CA ALA A 209 -9.63 -0.15 -0.27
C ALA A 209 -10.32 0.55 -1.44
N GLU A 210 -11.62 0.76 -1.33
CA GLU A 210 -12.41 1.53 -2.28
C GLU A 210 -11.78 2.90 -2.53
N GLY A 211 -11.82 3.37 -3.78
CA GLY A 211 -11.17 4.62 -4.21
C GLY A 211 -9.67 4.49 -4.53
N THR A 212 -9.08 3.30 -4.42
CA THR A 212 -7.72 3.03 -4.87
C THR A 212 -7.73 2.40 -6.26
N GLY A 213 -7.26 3.15 -7.26
CA GLY A 213 -7.15 2.70 -8.65
C GLY A 213 -5.89 1.87 -8.89
N PHE A 214 -5.86 1.15 -10.01
CA PHE A 214 -4.70 0.38 -10.44
C PHE A 214 -4.34 0.67 -11.89
N LEU A 215 -3.09 1.06 -12.13
CA LEU A 215 -2.51 1.25 -13.45
C LEU A 215 -1.56 0.06 -13.73
N PRO A 216 -1.90 -0.87 -14.64
CA PRO A 216 -1.07 -2.04 -14.91
C PRO A 216 0.27 -1.65 -15.54
N ALA A 217 1.32 -2.42 -15.26
CA ALA A 217 2.59 -2.27 -15.93
C ALA A 217 2.39 -2.51 -17.42
N ARG A 218 2.88 -1.60 -18.27
CA ARG A 218 2.90 -1.85 -19.73
C ARG A 218 3.73 -3.10 -19.97
N ARG A 219 3.15 -4.13 -20.57
CA ARG A 219 3.91 -5.26 -21.10
C ARG A 219 4.89 -4.66 -22.11
N ALA A 220 6.20 -4.95 -21.97
CA ALA A 220 7.14 -4.69 -23.04
C ALA A 220 6.54 -5.37 -24.27
N ALA A 221 6.30 -4.61 -25.35
CA ALA A 221 5.94 -5.21 -26.63
C ALA A 221 7.00 -6.28 -26.91
N LYS A 222 6.57 -7.54 -27.13
CA LYS A 222 7.46 -8.56 -27.67
C LYS A 222 8.05 -7.92 -28.92
N LYS A 223 9.37 -7.65 -28.94
CA LYS A 223 10.06 -7.37 -30.18
C LYS A 223 9.71 -8.55 -31.09
N ASP A 224 8.99 -8.28 -32.16
CA ASP A 224 8.83 -9.23 -33.23
C ASP A 224 10.22 -9.71 -33.59
N VAL A 225 10.49 -10.98 -33.30
CA VAL A 225 11.70 -11.64 -33.77
C VAL A 225 11.50 -11.75 -35.25
N LEU A 226 12.14 -10.86 -36.01
CA LEU A 226 12.23 -11.00 -37.46
C LEU A 226 12.72 -12.42 -37.74
N PRO A 227 12.02 -13.20 -38.58
CA PRO A 227 12.48 -14.52 -38.95
C PRO A 227 13.87 -14.41 -39.57
N SER A 228 14.78 -15.20 -39.06
CA SER A 228 16.15 -15.31 -39.59
C SER A 228 16.11 -15.57 -41.09
N PRO A 229 16.89 -14.88 -41.89
CA PRO A 229 16.94 -15.11 -43.34
C PRO A 229 17.38 -16.56 -43.60
N GLN A 230 16.54 -17.29 -44.33
CA GLN A 230 16.88 -18.66 -44.76
C GLN A 230 18.14 -18.63 -45.64
N PRO A 231 19.07 -19.60 -45.48
CA PRO A 231 20.23 -19.68 -46.34
C PRO A 231 19.79 -19.96 -47.79
N ARG A 232 20.22 -19.09 -48.72
CA ARG A 232 20.00 -19.27 -50.15
C ARG A 232 20.65 -20.59 -50.57
N ARG A 233 19.85 -21.53 -51.04
CA ARG A 233 20.37 -22.69 -51.78
C ARG A 233 20.86 -22.18 -53.12
N HIS A 234 22.14 -22.31 -53.39
CA HIS A 234 22.71 -22.16 -54.70
C HIS A 234 22.42 -23.39 -55.55
N PRO A 235 22.15 -23.24 -56.86
CA PRO A 235 21.90 -24.34 -57.80
C PRO A 235 23.12 -25.21 -58.05
#